data_2c04871b7ef5012aa7b89d10c28c3fb9
#
_entry.id   2c04871b7ef5012aa7b89d10c28c3fb9
#
_cell.length_a   1.000
_cell.length_b   1.000
_cell.length_c   1.000
_cell.angle_alpha   90.00
_cell.angle_beta   90.00
_cell.angle_gamma   90.00
#
_symmetry.space_group_name_H-M   'P 1'
#
loop_
_entity.id
_entity.type
_entity.pdbx_description
1 polymer ?
#
loop_
_entity_poly.entity_id
_entity_poly.type
_entity_poly.pdbx_seq_one_letter_code
_entity_poly.pdbx_strand_id
1 'polypeptide(L)'
;MITENPVEIEVKISVERLEPWREKLLRLEAVLEYPRVLERNLVFDTSRRRLKKRGVLLRLRRLDSGSILTMKMPAQESSQYKIREEIETGVSDFANMEKILLGIGFKTFFVYEKYREVLKRKGIRIMLDETPIGNFLEIEGEPAAIDAMAAELGFSAKDYITCSYHWLFLRSGRSGNMEFQR
;
A
#
# COMPACT_ATOMS: atom_id res chain seq x y z
N MET A 1 -20.31 -8.69 19.53
CA MET A 1 -20.12 -9.17 18.15
C MET A 1 -18.68 -8.81 17.76
N ILE A 2 -17.84 -9.79 17.53
CA ILE A 2 -16.50 -9.55 16.98
C ILE A 2 -16.75 -9.23 15.50
N THR A 3 -16.62 -7.98 15.10
CA THR A 3 -16.63 -7.61 13.68
C THR A 3 -15.39 -8.26 13.05
N GLU A 4 -15.60 -9.11 12.04
CA GLU A 4 -14.48 -9.64 11.27
C GLU A 4 -13.66 -8.47 10.73
N ASN A 5 -12.34 -8.56 10.84
CA ASN A 5 -11.45 -7.52 10.31
C ASN A 5 -11.59 -7.51 8.77
N PRO A 6 -11.63 -6.34 8.15
CA PRO A 6 -11.72 -6.26 6.70
C PRO A 6 -10.50 -6.96 6.07
N VAL A 7 -10.77 -7.78 5.07
CA VAL A 7 -9.75 -8.48 4.28
C VAL A 7 -9.44 -7.62 3.06
N GLU A 8 -8.17 -7.20 2.94
CA GLU A 8 -7.64 -6.51 1.77
C GLU A 8 -7.16 -7.54 0.75
N ILE A 9 -7.64 -7.44 -0.48
CA ILE A 9 -7.18 -8.25 -1.63
C ILE A 9 -6.68 -7.26 -2.68
N GLU A 10 -5.40 -7.35 -3.04
CA GLU A 10 -4.76 -6.42 -3.95
C GLU A 10 -3.80 -7.10 -4.92
N VAL A 11 -3.57 -6.46 -6.05
CA VAL A 11 -2.45 -6.70 -6.95
C VAL A 11 -1.77 -5.38 -7.30
N LYS A 12 -0.47 -5.44 -7.62
CA LYS A 12 0.28 -4.32 -8.19
C LYS A 12 0.65 -4.63 -9.62
N ILE A 13 0.75 -3.60 -10.44
CA ILE A 13 1.20 -3.68 -11.84
C ILE A 13 2.22 -2.57 -12.03
N SER A 14 3.41 -2.90 -12.49
CA SER A 14 4.44 -1.90 -12.80
C SER A 14 4.13 -1.22 -14.13
N VAL A 15 4.22 0.10 -14.17
CA VAL A 15 3.98 0.90 -15.37
C VAL A 15 5.08 1.95 -15.53
N GLU A 16 5.34 2.38 -16.76
CA GLU A 16 6.36 3.40 -17.03
C GLU A 16 5.89 4.78 -16.58
N ARG A 17 4.65 5.16 -16.88
CA ARG A 17 4.04 6.45 -16.56
C ARG A 17 2.62 6.26 -16.06
N LEU A 18 2.15 7.14 -15.17
CA LEU A 18 0.81 7.06 -14.58
C LEU A 18 -0.26 7.81 -15.40
N GLU A 19 0.12 8.89 -16.09
CA GLU A 19 -0.82 9.77 -16.78
C GLU A 19 -1.69 9.04 -17.81
N PRO A 20 -1.16 8.15 -18.70
CA PRO A 20 -1.98 7.44 -19.68
C PRO A 20 -3.05 6.54 -19.02
N TRP A 21 -2.70 5.97 -17.85
CA TRP A 21 -3.63 5.11 -17.10
C TRP A 21 -4.69 5.92 -16.38
N ARG A 22 -4.30 7.06 -15.81
CA ARG A 22 -5.26 8.00 -15.23
C ARG A 22 -6.30 8.44 -16.26
N GLU A 23 -5.88 8.85 -17.45
CA GLU A 23 -6.78 9.23 -18.52
C GLU A 23 -7.68 8.06 -18.97
N LYS A 24 -7.11 6.86 -19.08
CA LYS A 24 -7.88 5.65 -19.44
C LYS A 24 -8.94 5.33 -18.39
N LEU A 25 -8.58 5.40 -17.10
CA LEU A 25 -9.51 5.17 -15.99
C LEU A 25 -10.66 6.19 -15.99
N LEU A 26 -10.37 7.47 -16.24
CA LEU A 26 -11.41 8.50 -16.36
C LEU A 26 -12.34 8.25 -17.56
N ARG A 27 -11.81 7.82 -18.71
CA ARG A 27 -12.65 7.41 -19.86
C ARG A 27 -13.50 6.19 -19.55
N LEU A 28 -13.06 5.33 -18.64
CA LEU A 28 -13.82 4.19 -18.11
C LEU A 28 -14.77 4.59 -16.98
N GLU A 29 -15.00 5.88 -16.76
CA GLU A 29 -15.90 6.43 -15.74
C GLU A 29 -15.46 6.12 -14.28
N ALA A 30 -14.17 5.94 -14.05
CA ALA A 30 -13.67 5.90 -12.69
C ALA A 30 -13.75 7.29 -12.04
N VAL A 31 -14.16 7.35 -10.78
CA VAL A 31 -14.36 8.60 -10.04
C VAL A 31 -13.20 8.80 -9.08
N LEU A 32 -12.69 10.02 -8.97
CA LEU A 32 -11.66 10.36 -8.01
C LEU A 32 -12.21 10.22 -6.58
N GLU A 33 -11.59 9.35 -5.78
CA GLU A 33 -11.91 9.17 -4.36
C GLU A 33 -10.98 10.03 -3.49
N TYR A 34 -9.67 9.99 -3.77
CA TYR A 34 -8.66 10.82 -3.10
C TYR A 34 -7.70 11.43 -4.13
N PRO A 35 -7.42 12.73 -4.04
CA PRO A 35 -6.46 13.38 -4.93
C PRO A 35 -5.05 12.89 -4.65
N ARG A 36 -4.11 13.17 -5.57
CA ARG A 36 -2.71 12.83 -5.42
C ARG A 36 -2.10 13.55 -4.21
N VAL A 37 -1.70 12.78 -3.21
CA VAL A 37 -1.07 13.25 -1.98
C VAL A 37 0.23 12.50 -1.70
N LEU A 38 1.15 13.14 -0.99
CA LEU A 38 2.35 12.49 -0.48
C LEU A 38 1.99 11.68 0.77
N GLU A 39 2.29 10.40 0.75
CA GLU A 39 2.26 9.53 1.92
C GLU A 39 3.67 9.30 2.44
N ARG A 40 3.90 9.59 3.73
CA ARG A 40 5.10 9.19 4.44
C ARG A 40 4.77 8.09 5.43
N ASN A 41 5.43 6.96 5.30
CA ASN A 41 5.11 5.74 6.03
C ASN A 41 6.30 5.29 6.88
N LEU A 42 6.07 5.10 8.18
CA LEU A 42 7.04 4.52 9.12
C LEU A 42 6.61 3.09 9.44
N VAL A 43 7.48 2.14 9.14
CA VAL A 43 7.26 0.73 9.47
C VAL A 43 8.01 0.39 10.74
N PHE A 44 7.27 -0.12 11.72
CA PHE A 44 7.78 -0.43 13.05
C PHE A 44 7.95 -1.95 13.26
N ASP A 45 8.95 -2.30 14.06
CA ASP A 45 9.13 -3.65 14.58
C ASP A 45 9.90 -3.59 15.92
N THR A 46 9.98 -4.69 16.63
CA THR A 46 10.87 -4.82 17.78
C THR A 46 12.31 -5.00 17.32
N SER A 47 13.29 -4.72 18.20
CA SER A 47 14.72 -4.93 17.90
C SER A 47 15.05 -6.34 17.41
N ARG A 48 14.26 -7.35 17.83
CA ARG A 48 14.41 -8.75 17.42
C ARG A 48 13.62 -9.13 16.17
N ARG A 49 13.00 -8.15 15.48
CA ARG A 49 12.20 -8.36 14.27
C ARG A 49 11.02 -9.33 14.45
N ARG A 50 10.34 -9.26 15.60
CA ARG A 50 9.27 -10.20 15.95
C ARG A 50 8.05 -10.08 15.03
N LEU A 51 7.67 -8.85 14.63
CA LEU A 51 6.54 -8.66 13.72
C LEU A 51 6.87 -9.23 12.34
N LYS A 52 8.03 -8.88 11.76
CA LYS A 52 8.48 -9.39 10.46
C LYS A 52 8.53 -10.93 10.44
N LYS A 53 9.08 -11.56 11.51
CA LYS A 53 9.15 -13.02 11.63
C LYS A 53 7.78 -13.70 11.66
N ARG A 54 6.74 -12.98 12.08
CA ARG A 54 5.35 -13.44 12.10
C ARG A 54 4.56 -12.99 10.86
N GLY A 55 5.20 -12.34 9.88
CA GLY A 55 4.52 -11.80 8.71
C GLY A 55 3.63 -10.59 9.00
N VAL A 56 3.67 -10.03 10.21
CA VAL A 56 2.88 -8.87 10.62
C VAL A 56 3.60 -7.57 10.20
N LEU A 57 2.85 -6.60 9.71
CA LEU A 57 3.32 -5.24 9.46
C LEU A 57 2.61 -4.28 10.41
N LEU A 58 3.37 -3.41 11.09
CA LEU A 58 2.85 -2.27 11.84
C LEU A 58 3.37 -1.00 11.18
N ARG A 59 2.45 -0.11 10.76
CA ARG A 59 2.75 1.09 9.99
C ARG A 59 2.04 2.31 10.56
N LEU A 60 2.77 3.38 10.74
CA LEU A 60 2.22 4.71 10.98
C LEU A 60 2.38 5.53 9.69
N ARG A 61 1.26 5.94 9.09
CA ARG A 61 1.21 6.72 7.85
C ARG A 61 0.86 8.17 8.18
N ARG A 62 1.58 9.09 7.59
CA ARG A 62 1.27 10.52 7.58
C ARG A 62 0.75 10.92 6.22
N LEU A 63 -0.37 11.64 6.22
CA LEU A 63 -1.02 12.31 5.09
C LEU A 63 -1.16 13.79 5.42
N ASP A 64 -1.41 14.63 4.44
CA ASP A 64 -1.73 16.04 4.68
C ASP A 64 -3.02 16.21 5.49
N SER A 65 -3.98 15.29 5.31
CA SER A 65 -5.29 15.29 5.98
C SER A 65 -5.30 14.62 7.36
N GLY A 66 -4.19 14.03 7.82
CA GLY A 66 -4.13 13.32 9.10
C GLY A 66 -3.16 12.15 9.10
N SER A 67 -3.32 11.26 10.06
CA SER A 67 -2.45 10.10 10.20
C SER A 67 -3.25 8.84 10.49
N ILE A 68 -2.70 7.69 10.10
CA ILE A 68 -3.33 6.37 10.25
C ILE A 68 -2.31 5.40 10.82
N LEU A 69 -2.70 4.68 11.87
CA LEU A 69 -1.96 3.52 12.36
C LEU A 69 -2.60 2.26 11.79
N THR A 70 -1.81 1.47 11.08
CA THR A 70 -2.24 0.24 10.41
C THR A 70 -1.50 -0.96 10.97
N MET A 71 -2.21 -2.05 11.23
CA MET A 71 -1.64 -3.37 11.44
C MET A 71 -2.17 -4.32 10.38
N LYS A 72 -1.26 -4.90 9.56
CA LYS A 72 -1.60 -5.95 8.59
C LYS A 72 -1.15 -7.30 9.13
N MET A 73 -2.07 -8.25 9.17
CA MET A 73 -1.80 -9.63 9.59
C MET A 73 -0.94 -10.37 8.54
N PRO A 74 -0.43 -11.57 8.85
CA PRO A 74 0.28 -12.37 7.86
C PRO A 74 -0.53 -12.54 6.58
N ALA A 75 0.15 -12.48 5.44
CA ALA A 75 -0.51 -12.73 4.16
C ALA A 75 -1.04 -14.18 4.12
N GLN A 76 -2.24 -14.34 3.59
CA GLN A 76 -2.78 -15.66 3.27
C GLN A 76 -2.05 -16.23 2.05
N GLU A 77 -1.98 -17.55 1.94
CA GLU A 77 -1.39 -18.21 0.78
C GLU A 77 -2.26 -17.97 -0.45
N SER A 78 -1.70 -17.28 -1.42
CA SER A 78 -2.26 -17.07 -2.75
C SER A 78 -1.11 -16.84 -3.73
N SER A 79 -1.16 -17.51 -4.88
CA SER A 79 -0.18 -17.30 -5.94
C SER A 79 -0.50 -16.09 -6.82
N GLN A 80 -1.74 -15.62 -6.81
CA GLN A 80 -2.23 -14.61 -7.75
C GLN A 80 -2.51 -13.26 -7.09
N TYR A 81 -2.98 -13.25 -5.84
CA TYR A 81 -3.33 -12.04 -5.12
C TYR A 81 -2.55 -11.92 -3.83
N LYS A 82 -2.39 -10.70 -3.33
CA LYS A 82 -1.96 -10.44 -1.97
C LYS A 82 -3.19 -10.25 -1.11
N ILE A 83 -3.40 -11.15 -0.15
CA ILE A 83 -4.59 -11.21 0.72
C ILE A 83 -4.13 -11.04 2.16
N ARG A 84 -4.68 -10.04 2.87
CA ARG A 84 -4.31 -9.77 4.28
C ARG A 84 -5.49 -9.19 5.05
N GLU A 85 -5.66 -9.62 6.28
CA GLU A 85 -6.48 -8.88 7.23
C GLU A 85 -5.78 -7.59 7.62
N GLU A 86 -6.52 -6.50 7.69
CA GLU A 86 -6.02 -5.18 8.02
C GLU A 86 -6.86 -4.54 9.12
N ILE A 87 -6.19 -3.93 10.10
CA ILE A 87 -6.81 -3.14 11.15
C ILE A 87 -6.23 -1.74 11.05
N GLU A 88 -7.09 -0.75 10.87
CA GLU A 88 -6.68 0.66 10.79
C GLU A 88 -7.41 1.51 11.81
N THR A 89 -6.71 2.53 12.31
CA THR A 89 -7.32 3.57 13.14
C THR A 89 -6.70 4.93 12.83
N GLY A 90 -7.53 5.97 12.85
CA GLY A 90 -7.08 7.35 12.73
C GLY A 90 -6.23 7.76 13.93
N VAL A 91 -5.21 8.57 13.69
CA VAL A 91 -4.31 9.13 14.71
C VAL A 91 -4.32 10.64 14.60
N SER A 92 -4.71 11.32 15.66
CA SER A 92 -4.80 12.79 15.68
C SER A 92 -3.42 13.48 15.74
N ASP A 93 -2.42 12.84 16.34
CA ASP A 93 -1.08 13.38 16.51
C ASP A 93 -0.02 12.34 16.13
N PHE A 94 0.54 12.51 14.93
CA PHE A 94 1.57 11.64 14.38
C PHE A 94 2.82 11.56 15.27
N ALA A 95 3.31 12.71 15.75
CA ALA A 95 4.56 12.77 16.49
C ALA A 95 4.45 12.11 17.87
N ASN A 96 3.32 12.30 18.54
CA ASN A 96 3.09 11.64 19.82
C ASN A 96 2.83 10.14 19.65
N MET A 97 2.14 9.70 18.60
CA MET A 97 1.98 8.27 18.31
C MET A 97 3.35 7.61 18.02
N GLU A 98 4.21 8.25 17.23
CA GLU A 98 5.58 7.77 17.00
C GLU A 98 6.35 7.61 18.33
N LYS A 99 6.32 8.64 19.21
CA LYS A 99 6.95 8.58 20.54
C LYS A 99 6.39 7.45 21.40
N ILE A 100 5.07 7.23 21.38
CA ILE A 100 4.42 6.13 22.13
C ILE A 100 4.96 4.79 21.63
N LEU A 101 4.96 4.56 20.31
CA LEU A 101 5.45 3.31 19.74
C LEU A 101 6.93 3.07 20.09
N LEU A 102 7.77 4.10 20.02
CA LEU A 102 9.17 4.02 20.43
C LEU A 102 9.30 3.74 21.94
N GLY A 103 8.50 4.41 22.77
CA GLY A 103 8.51 4.27 24.23
C GLY A 103 8.12 2.87 24.73
N ILE A 104 7.21 2.20 24.02
CA ILE A 104 6.82 0.81 24.33
C ILE A 104 7.73 -0.26 23.67
N GLY A 105 8.85 0.17 23.08
CA GLY A 105 9.95 -0.71 22.65
C GLY A 105 9.95 -1.07 21.16
N PHE A 106 9.08 -0.48 20.34
CA PHE A 106 9.23 -0.57 18.88
C PHE A 106 10.37 0.32 18.38
N LYS A 107 10.85 0.04 17.18
CA LYS A 107 11.83 0.85 16.44
C LYS A 107 11.34 1.03 15.02
N THR A 108 11.63 2.18 14.43
CA THR A 108 11.42 2.41 12.99
C THR A 108 12.50 1.66 12.21
N PHE A 109 12.08 0.73 11.36
CA PHE A 109 12.99 -0.10 10.58
C PHE A 109 13.03 0.24 9.10
N PHE A 110 12.00 0.89 8.61
CA PHE A 110 11.89 1.27 7.22
C PHE A 110 10.99 2.47 7.11
N VAL A 111 11.46 3.49 6.43
CA VAL A 111 10.65 4.65 6.05
C VAL A 111 10.49 4.62 4.54
N TYR A 112 9.27 4.88 4.06
CA TYR A 112 9.05 5.01 2.65
C TYR A 112 8.03 6.09 2.32
N GLU A 113 8.25 6.73 1.20
CA GLU A 113 7.39 7.76 0.64
C GLU A 113 6.82 7.26 -0.69
N LYS A 114 5.63 7.71 -1.00
CA LYS A 114 5.02 7.61 -2.32
C LYS A 114 3.99 8.73 -2.49
N TYR A 115 3.80 9.18 -3.71
CA TYR A 115 2.58 9.90 -4.05
C TYR A 115 1.52 8.89 -4.44
N ARG A 116 0.29 9.08 -3.94
CA ARG A 116 -0.85 8.23 -4.25
C ARG A 116 -2.06 9.07 -4.65
N GLU A 117 -2.67 8.72 -5.77
CA GLU A 117 -4.02 9.12 -6.16
C GLU A 117 -4.91 7.88 -6.12
N VAL A 118 -6.16 8.01 -5.68
CA VAL A 118 -7.10 6.88 -5.61
C VAL A 118 -8.32 7.19 -6.46
N LEU A 119 -8.63 6.31 -7.40
CA LEU A 119 -9.87 6.29 -8.16
C LEU A 119 -10.70 5.07 -7.76
N LYS A 120 -12.02 5.20 -7.90
CA LYS A 120 -12.99 4.15 -7.60
C LYS A 120 -13.88 3.87 -8.78
N ARG A 121 -14.13 2.59 -9.06
CA ARG A 121 -15.06 2.16 -10.09
C ARG A 121 -15.66 0.80 -9.75
N LYS A 122 -16.98 0.68 -9.81
CA LYS A 122 -17.71 -0.60 -9.62
C LYS A 122 -17.26 -1.39 -8.37
N GLY A 123 -17.04 -0.70 -7.25
CA GLY A 123 -16.62 -1.35 -6.00
C GLY A 123 -15.13 -1.65 -5.87
N ILE A 124 -14.31 -1.33 -6.90
CA ILE A 124 -12.86 -1.49 -6.88
C ILE A 124 -12.20 -0.15 -6.61
N ARG A 125 -11.09 -0.17 -5.89
CA ARG A 125 -10.16 0.96 -5.78
C ARG A 125 -8.97 0.74 -6.69
N ILE A 126 -8.60 1.76 -7.42
CA ILE A 126 -7.41 1.78 -8.26
C ILE A 126 -6.51 2.90 -7.77
N MET A 127 -5.35 2.55 -7.23
CA MET A 127 -4.35 3.48 -6.76
C MET A 127 -3.28 3.69 -7.83
N LEU A 128 -2.98 4.96 -8.09
CA LEU A 128 -1.86 5.36 -8.93
C LEU A 128 -0.72 5.77 -8.00
N ASP A 129 0.29 4.93 -7.89
CA ASP A 129 1.41 5.11 -6.98
C ASP A 129 2.68 5.50 -7.73
N GLU A 130 3.20 6.68 -7.42
CA GLU A 130 4.54 7.12 -7.82
C GLU A 130 5.48 6.90 -6.63
N THR A 131 6.53 6.13 -6.82
CA THR A 131 7.49 5.77 -5.77
C THR A 131 8.93 6.05 -6.23
N PRO A 132 9.91 6.13 -5.31
CA PRO A 132 11.33 6.25 -5.67
C PRO A 132 11.88 5.10 -6.52
N ILE A 133 11.15 3.98 -6.64
CA ILE A 133 11.54 2.80 -7.43
C ILE A 133 10.71 2.60 -8.70
N GLY A 134 9.85 3.55 -9.05
CA GLY A 134 9.00 3.49 -10.24
C GLY A 134 7.52 3.70 -9.94
N ASN A 135 6.73 3.55 -10.98
CA ASN A 135 5.29 3.79 -10.94
C ASN A 135 4.51 2.49 -10.95
N PHE A 136 3.42 2.45 -10.20
CA PHE A 136 2.59 1.26 -10.05
C PHE A 136 1.11 1.62 -10.07
N LEU A 137 0.32 0.72 -10.62
CA LEU A 137 -1.11 0.65 -10.36
C LEU A 137 -1.31 -0.42 -9.27
N GLU A 138 -2.01 -0.08 -8.18
CA GLU A 138 -2.56 -1.07 -7.27
C GLU A 138 -4.05 -1.18 -7.55
N ILE A 139 -4.58 -2.40 -7.66
CA ILE A 139 -6.00 -2.67 -7.85
C ILE A 139 -6.45 -3.48 -6.64
N GLU A 140 -7.42 -2.95 -5.90
CA GLU A 140 -7.95 -3.54 -4.66
C GLU A 140 -9.44 -3.81 -4.80
N GLY A 141 -9.89 -5.00 -4.41
CA GLY A 141 -11.28 -5.41 -4.41
C GLY A 141 -11.45 -6.93 -4.48
N GLU A 142 -12.62 -7.38 -4.87
CA GLU A 142 -12.90 -8.81 -5.07
C GLU A 142 -12.08 -9.37 -6.25
N PRO A 143 -11.56 -10.63 -6.17
CA PRO A 143 -10.69 -11.21 -7.17
C PRO A 143 -11.18 -11.09 -8.61
N ALA A 144 -12.45 -11.48 -8.85
CA ALA A 144 -13.02 -11.42 -10.19
C ALA A 144 -13.13 -9.98 -10.73
N ALA A 145 -13.34 -9.00 -9.85
CA ALA A 145 -13.42 -7.60 -10.21
C ALA A 145 -12.01 -7.02 -10.47
N ILE A 146 -10.99 -7.45 -9.72
CA ILE A 146 -9.58 -7.12 -9.98
C ILE A 146 -9.19 -7.60 -11.38
N ASP A 147 -9.47 -8.87 -11.72
CA ASP A 147 -9.12 -9.43 -13.02
C ASP A 147 -9.86 -8.74 -14.17
N ALA A 148 -11.13 -8.45 -14.00
CA ALA A 148 -11.91 -7.71 -15.00
C ALA A 148 -11.34 -6.30 -15.24
N MET A 149 -10.98 -5.57 -14.16
CA MET A 149 -10.38 -4.24 -14.29
C MET A 149 -9.00 -4.31 -14.93
N ALA A 150 -8.16 -5.25 -14.53
CA ALA A 150 -6.85 -5.44 -15.14
C ALA A 150 -6.97 -5.74 -16.64
N ALA A 151 -7.91 -6.61 -17.05
CA ALA A 151 -8.17 -6.92 -18.45
C ALA A 151 -8.68 -5.69 -19.23
N GLU A 152 -9.59 -4.87 -18.68
CA GLU A 152 -10.04 -3.61 -19.29
C GLU A 152 -8.85 -2.63 -19.49
N LEU A 153 -7.88 -2.66 -18.59
CA LEU A 153 -6.65 -1.88 -18.73
C LEU A 153 -5.65 -2.49 -19.72
N GLY A 154 -5.80 -3.77 -20.10
CA GLY A 154 -4.92 -4.48 -21.02
C GLY A 154 -3.84 -5.30 -20.33
N PHE A 155 -4.00 -5.59 -19.06
CA PHE A 155 -3.14 -6.44 -18.25
C PHE A 155 -3.74 -7.82 -18.01
N SER A 156 -2.93 -8.73 -17.54
CA SER A 156 -3.30 -10.10 -17.19
C SER A 156 -2.61 -10.53 -15.90
N ALA A 157 -2.96 -11.69 -15.37
CA ALA A 157 -2.33 -12.24 -14.17
C ALA A 157 -0.79 -12.38 -14.25
N LYS A 158 -0.21 -12.39 -15.45
CA LYS A 158 1.26 -12.40 -15.65
C LYS A 158 1.93 -11.10 -15.23
N ASP A 159 1.17 -10.02 -15.22
CA ASP A 159 1.65 -8.67 -14.88
C ASP A 159 1.51 -8.37 -13.38
N TYR A 160 0.91 -9.30 -12.62
CA TYR A 160 0.61 -9.10 -11.21
C TYR A 160 1.85 -9.25 -10.32
N ILE A 161 2.03 -8.27 -9.45
CA ILE A 161 3.07 -8.22 -8.43
C ILE A 161 2.39 -8.27 -7.07
N THR A 162 2.62 -9.34 -6.31
CA THR A 162 2.06 -9.54 -4.97
C THR A 162 3.02 -9.12 -3.85
N CYS A 163 4.25 -8.75 -4.21
CA CYS A 163 5.28 -8.34 -3.27
C CYS A 163 5.02 -6.94 -2.67
N SER A 164 5.58 -6.69 -1.50
CA SER A 164 5.57 -5.36 -0.88
C SER A 164 6.55 -4.39 -1.57
N TYR A 165 6.33 -3.06 -1.45
CA TYR A 165 7.30 -2.05 -1.90
C TYR A 165 8.67 -2.21 -1.24
N HIS A 166 8.72 -2.59 0.04
CA HIS A 166 9.99 -2.86 0.71
C HIS A 166 10.76 -4.01 0.04
N TRP A 167 10.07 -5.08 -0.36
CA TRP A 167 10.71 -6.20 -1.07
C TRP A 167 11.20 -5.76 -2.45
N LEU A 168 10.40 -5.01 -3.21
CA LEU A 168 10.78 -4.48 -4.52
C LEU A 168 11.99 -3.54 -4.41
N PHE A 169 12.00 -2.68 -3.38
CA PHE A 169 13.11 -1.78 -3.09
C PHE A 169 14.42 -2.54 -2.85
N LEU A 170 14.39 -3.58 -2.02
CA LEU A 170 15.57 -4.41 -1.78
C LEU A 170 16.02 -5.17 -3.04
N ARG A 171 15.08 -5.66 -3.85
CA ARG A 171 15.36 -6.35 -5.12
C ARG A 171 15.96 -5.42 -6.18
N SER A 172 15.73 -4.13 -6.12
CA SER A 172 16.39 -3.13 -7.00
C SER A 172 17.85 -2.85 -6.62
N GLY A 173 18.42 -3.58 -5.66
CA GLY A 173 19.80 -3.40 -5.18
C GLY A 173 19.98 -2.21 -4.24
N ARG A 174 18.90 -1.55 -3.84
CA ARG A 174 18.91 -0.41 -2.91
C ARG A 174 18.80 -0.85 -1.46
N SER A 175 19.24 0.00 -0.54
CA SER A 175 19.20 -0.24 0.91
C SER A 175 18.83 1.05 1.65
N GLY A 176 18.49 0.93 2.94
CA GLY A 176 18.06 2.06 3.77
C GLY A 176 16.56 2.36 3.56
N ASN A 177 16.21 3.61 3.51
CA ASN A 177 14.84 4.10 3.33
C ASN A 177 14.52 4.34 1.85
N MET A 178 13.23 4.24 1.51
CA MET A 178 12.72 4.52 0.17
C MET A 178 12.04 5.89 0.17
N GLU A 179 12.84 6.95 0.16
CA GLU A 179 12.38 8.34 0.19
C GLU A 179 12.76 9.03 -1.13
N PHE A 180 11.98 10.03 -1.54
CA PHE A 180 12.32 10.85 -2.69
C PHE A 180 13.58 11.68 -2.39
N GLN A 181 14.48 11.79 -3.35
CA GLN A 181 15.61 12.71 -3.24
C GLN A 181 15.08 14.14 -3.31
N ARG A 182 15.40 14.92 -2.32
CA ARG A 182 15.07 16.34 -2.21
C ARG A 182 16.29 17.20 -2.51
#